data_6c92c76e6780aa83d80e2310c6780114
#
_entry.id   6c92c76e6780aa83d80e2310c6780114
#
_cell.length_a   1.000
_cell.length_b   1.000
_cell.length_c   1.000
_cell.angle_alpha   90.00
_cell.angle_beta   90.00
_cell.angle_gamma   90.00
#
_symmetry.space_group_name_H-M   'P 1'
#
loop_
_entity.id
_entity.type
_entity.pdbx_description
1 polymer ?
#
loop_
_entity_poly.entity_id
_entity_poly.type
_entity_poly.pdbx_seq_one_letter_code
_entity_poly.pdbx_strand_id
1 'polypeptide(L)'
;MKIVIVTGMSGAGKSTALNMLEDEGYYCVDNMPISLIPKFAELADCQEQDNGYNNIALGVDIRSGHSLAEFESVLDYMKKRQYNYKILFLESSDEVLVKRYKETRRTHPLAKDGRVDRGIELERKQLKFLKQRADYIVDTSTLLTRELKQELQKIILERKEYNLSLIHISEPTRH
;
A
#
# COMPACT_ATOMS: atom_id res chain seq x y z
N MET A 1 7.57 -2.21 17.08
CA MET A 1 7.71 -2.24 15.60
C MET A 1 6.39 -1.93 14.94
N LYS A 2 6.40 -1.09 13.94
CA LYS A 2 5.22 -0.77 13.15
C LYS A 2 5.46 -1.12 11.69
N ILE A 3 4.51 -1.82 11.08
CA ILE A 3 4.59 -2.23 9.69
C ILE A 3 3.49 -1.54 8.90
N VAL A 4 3.86 -0.86 7.81
CA VAL A 4 2.91 -0.29 6.87
C VAL A 4 3.03 -1.05 5.57
N ILE A 5 1.96 -1.66 5.13
CA ILE A 5 1.92 -2.37 3.86
C ILE A 5 1.31 -1.43 2.83
N VAL A 6 2.11 -1.03 1.85
CA VAL A 6 1.69 -0.10 0.81
C VAL A 6 1.31 -0.90 -0.43
N THR A 7 0.07 -0.82 -0.81
CA THR A 7 -0.44 -1.50 -1.99
C THR A 7 -1.42 -0.59 -2.73
N GLY A 8 -2.05 -1.08 -3.76
CA GLY A 8 -3.03 -0.30 -4.50
C GLY A 8 -2.92 -0.49 -5.99
N MET A 9 -3.59 0.40 -6.71
CA MET A 9 -3.61 0.34 -8.17
C MET A 9 -2.22 0.61 -8.74
N SER A 10 -1.86 -0.14 -9.77
CA SER A 10 -0.61 0.12 -10.50
C SER A 10 -0.66 1.52 -11.09
N GLY A 11 0.37 2.31 -10.83
CA GLY A 11 0.41 3.70 -11.27
C GLY A 11 -0.20 4.69 -10.29
N ALA A 12 -0.70 4.25 -9.15
CA ALA A 12 -1.30 5.14 -8.16
C ALA A 12 -0.27 5.82 -7.23
N GLY A 13 1.03 5.55 -7.40
CA GLY A 13 2.07 6.25 -6.67
C GLY A 13 2.71 5.48 -5.52
N LYS A 14 2.72 4.15 -5.56
CA LYS A 14 3.30 3.33 -4.50
C LYS A 14 4.77 3.65 -4.23
N SER A 15 5.57 3.75 -5.28
CA SER A 15 7.00 4.04 -5.12
C SER A 15 7.22 5.42 -4.52
N THR A 16 6.42 6.40 -4.93
CA THR A 16 6.49 7.75 -4.38
C THR A 16 6.14 7.73 -2.89
N ALA A 17 5.10 7.00 -2.53
CA ALA A 17 4.69 6.89 -1.13
C ALA A 17 5.79 6.22 -0.29
N LEU A 18 6.43 5.19 -0.81
CA LEU A 18 7.52 4.53 -0.10
C LEU A 18 8.71 5.46 0.10
N ASN A 19 9.05 6.26 -0.91
CA ASN A 19 10.13 7.23 -0.77
C ASN A 19 9.82 8.26 0.31
N MET A 20 8.58 8.69 0.40
CA MET A 20 8.16 9.63 1.43
C MET A 20 8.21 9.01 2.83
N LEU A 21 7.83 7.75 2.95
CA LEU A 21 7.93 7.04 4.22
C LEU A 21 9.39 6.86 4.63
N GLU A 22 10.27 6.64 3.67
CA GLU A 22 11.70 6.55 3.94
C GLU A 22 12.22 7.88 4.50
N ASP A 23 11.77 9.00 3.95
CA ASP A 23 12.13 10.32 4.46
C ASP A 23 11.67 10.53 5.91
N GLU A 24 10.62 9.84 6.32
CA GLU A 24 10.10 9.91 7.68
C GLU A 24 10.73 8.87 8.62
N GLY A 25 11.77 8.20 8.16
CA GLY A 25 12.52 7.26 9.00
C GLY A 25 12.08 5.81 8.90
N TYR A 26 11.21 5.48 7.98
CA TYR A 26 10.81 4.08 7.75
C TYR A 26 11.87 3.35 6.95
N TYR A 27 12.09 2.11 7.31
CA TYR A 27 12.86 1.20 6.45
C TYR A 27 11.93 0.67 5.38
N CYS A 28 12.20 1.01 4.12
CA CYS A 28 11.28 0.71 3.02
C CYS A 28 11.84 -0.38 2.11
N VAL A 29 10.98 -1.33 1.77
CA VAL A 29 11.29 -2.34 0.77
C VAL A 29 10.20 -2.31 -0.28
N ASP A 30 10.56 -1.99 -1.51
CA ASP A 30 9.61 -1.99 -2.61
C ASP A 30 9.56 -3.38 -3.24
N ASN A 31 8.44 -3.70 -3.84
CA ASN A 31 8.25 -4.95 -4.57
C ASN A 31 8.53 -6.19 -3.70
N MET A 32 8.06 -6.17 -2.47
CA MET A 32 8.25 -7.27 -1.53
C MET A 32 7.44 -8.49 -1.98
N PRO A 33 8.08 -9.65 -2.16
CA PRO A 33 7.34 -10.88 -2.41
C PRO A 33 6.45 -11.21 -1.21
N ILE A 34 5.20 -11.57 -1.50
CA ILE A 34 4.23 -11.82 -0.44
C ILE A 34 4.70 -12.91 0.52
N SER A 35 5.29 -13.97 -0.04
CA SER A 35 5.77 -15.10 0.75
C SER A 35 6.87 -14.75 1.73
N LEU A 36 7.58 -13.64 1.50
CA LEU A 36 8.68 -13.22 2.36
C LEU A 36 8.25 -12.25 3.47
N ILE A 37 7.04 -11.76 3.43
CA ILE A 37 6.58 -10.80 4.44
C ILE A 37 6.66 -11.37 5.85
N PRO A 38 6.18 -12.60 6.12
CA PRO A 38 6.26 -13.15 7.47
C PRO A 38 7.71 -13.27 7.97
N LYS A 39 8.59 -13.71 7.09
CA LYS A 39 10.00 -13.87 7.42
C LYS A 39 10.65 -12.54 7.74
N PHE A 40 10.36 -11.54 6.93
CA PHE A 40 10.90 -10.20 7.13
C PHE A 40 10.40 -9.59 8.44
N ALA A 41 9.12 -9.75 8.73
CA ALA A 41 8.53 -9.25 9.97
C ALA A 41 9.18 -9.91 11.19
N GLU A 42 9.41 -11.21 11.11
CA GLU A 42 10.05 -11.96 12.17
C GLU A 42 11.48 -11.49 12.43
N LEU A 43 12.25 -11.29 11.36
CA LEU A 43 13.62 -10.79 11.48
C LEU A 43 13.67 -9.38 12.05
N ALA A 44 12.77 -8.53 11.63
CA ALA A 44 12.70 -7.15 12.13
C ALA A 44 12.31 -7.12 13.59
N ASP A 45 11.40 -7.97 14.00
CA ASP A 45 10.97 -8.07 15.39
C ASP A 45 12.11 -8.50 16.31
N CYS A 46 12.93 -9.45 15.86
CA CYS A 46 14.08 -9.93 16.63
C CYS A 46 15.15 -8.85 16.80
N GLN A 47 15.23 -7.88 15.93
CA GLN A 47 16.24 -6.83 15.96
C GLN A 47 15.74 -5.53 16.59
N GLU A 48 14.59 -5.56 17.17
CA GLU A 48 13.98 -4.37 17.74
C GLU A 48 14.87 -3.70 18.79
N GLN A 49 15.64 -4.48 19.51
CA GLN A 49 16.50 -3.96 20.58
C GLN A 49 17.79 -3.31 20.09
N ASP A 50 18.14 -3.53 18.83
CA ASP A 50 19.44 -3.10 18.29
C ASP A 50 19.33 -1.92 17.33
N ASN A 51 18.30 -1.09 17.43
CA ASN A 51 18.07 0.06 16.57
C ASN A 51 17.83 -0.28 15.11
N GLY A 52 17.42 -1.52 14.85
CA GLY A 52 17.31 -1.93 13.47
C GLY A 52 16.13 -1.31 12.75
N TYR A 53 14.96 -1.85 12.98
CA TYR A 53 13.84 -1.55 12.10
C TYR A 53 12.57 -1.37 12.92
N ASN A 54 12.45 -0.22 13.58
CA ASN A 54 11.26 0.06 14.37
C ASN A 54 10.03 0.33 13.52
N ASN A 55 10.24 0.94 12.36
CA ASN A 55 9.16 1.26 11.43
C ASN A 55 9.53 0.76 10.05
N ILE A 56 8.68 -0.06 9.47
CA ILE A 56 8.93 -0.74 8.21
C ILE A 56 7.78 -0.45 7.26
N ALA A 57 8.10 -0.14 6.01
CA ALA A 57 7.12 0.03 4.96
C ALA A 57 7.41 -0.96 3.84
N LEU A 58 6.44 -1.78 3.49
CA LEU A 58 6.59 -2.82 2.48
C LEU A 58 5.67 -2.53 1.30
N GLY A 59 6.26 -2.35 0.13
CA GLY A 59 5.50 -2.22 -1.11
C GLY A 59 5.16 -3.59 -1.65
N VAL A 60 3.87 -3.86 -1.86
CA VAL A 60 3.38 -5.16 -2.29
C VAL A 60 2.51 -4.99 -3.54
N ASP A 61 2.81 -5.78 -4.56
CA ASP A 61 2.00 -5.83 -5.78
C ASP A 61 1.16 -7.10 -5.78
N ILE A 62 -0.15 -6.93 -5.93
CA ILE A 62 -1.09 -8.03 -5.98
C ILE A 62 -1.75 -8.00 -7.36
N ARG A 63 -1.44 -8.99 -8.20
CA ARG A 63 -1.87 -8.99 -9.60
C ARG A 63 -2.71 -10.20 -10.02
N SER A 64 -2.96 -11.11 -9.09
CA SER A 64 -3.72 -12.32 -9.41
C SER A 64 -4.54 -12.76 -8.21
N GLY A 65 -5.53 -13.60 -8.45
CA GLY A 65 -6.30 -14.19 -7.37
C GLY A 65 -5.47 -15.07 -6.45
N HIS A 66 -4.46 -15.74 -7.01
CA HIS A 66 -3.52 -16.53 -6.22
C HIS A 66 -2.72 -15.64 -5.26
N SER A 67 -2.22 -14.51 -5.76
CA SER A 67 -1.50 -13.55 -4.92
C SER A 67 -2.39 -12.98 -3.83
N LEU A 68 -3.66 -12.73 -4.13
CA LEU A 68 -4.60 -12.21 -3.15
C LEU A 68 -4.82 -13.23 -2.02
N ALA A 69 -5.03 -14.50 -2.36
CA ALA A 69 -5.21 -15.55 -1.37
C ALA A 69 -3.97 -15.72 -0.49
N GLU A 70 -2.80 -15.66 -1.10
CA GLU A 70 -1.54 -15.73 -0.37
C GLU A 70 -1.40 -14.55 0.59
N PHE A 71 -1.75 -13.35 0.13
CA PHE A 71 -1.69 -12.16 0.96
C PHE A 71 -2.62 -12.25 2.16
N GLU A 72 -3.82 -12.77 1.97
CA GLU A 72 -4.76 -12.97 3.08
C GLU A 72 -4.19 -13.92 4.13
N SER A 73 -3.55 -15.00 3.69
CA SER A 73 -2.90 -15.94 4.61
C SER A 73 -1.80 -15.25 5.40
N VAL A 74 -1.04 -14.38 4.76
CA VAL A 74 0.01 -13.61 5.42
C VAL A 74 -0.58 -12.67 6.46
N LEU A 75 -1.66 -11.97 6.12
CA LEU A 75 -2.31 -11.08 7.06
C LEU A 75 -2.84 -11.82 8.29
N ASP A 76 -3.41 -13.01 8.09
CA ASP A 76 -3.88 -13.84 9.19
C ASP A 76 -2.73 -14.25 10.10
N TYR A 77 -1.60 -14.62 9.51
CA TYR A 77 -0.40 -14.95 10.26
C TYR A 77 0.05 -13.77 11.11
N MET A 78 0.12 -12.59 10.52
CA MET A 78 0.56 -11.39 11.23
C MET A 78 -0.39 -11.02 12.36
N LYS A 79 -1.68 -11.20 12.14
CA LYS A 79 -2.68 -10.94 13.16
C LYS A 79 -2.54 -11.91 14.33
N LYS A 80 -2.31 -13.19 14.07
CA LYS A 80 -2.10 -14.18 15.12
C LYS A 80 -0.86 -13.90 15.94
N ARG A 81 0.19 -13.40 15.31
CA ARG A 81 1.43 -13.02 15.98
C ARG A 81 1.33 -11.67 16.67
N GLN A 82 0.21 -10.98 16.52
CA GLN A 82 -0.02 -9.67 17.12
C GLN A 82 0.98 -8.61 16.66
N TYR A 83 1.46 -8.72 15.42
CA TYR A 83 2.27 -7.67 14.83
C TYR A 83 1.41 -6.41 14.60
N ASN A 84 2.00 -5.26 14.88
CA ASN A 84 1.33 -3.99 14.62
C ASN A 84 1.50 -3.62 13.15
N TYR A 85 0.48 -3.86 12.34
CA TYR A 85 0.54 -3.53 10.92
C TYR A 85 -0.68 -2.73 10.49
N LYS A 86 -0.49 -1.91 9.45
CA LYS A 86 -1.54 -1.15 8.81
C LYS A 86 -1.42 -1.32 7.30
N ILE A 87 -2.54 -1.32 6.61
CA ILE A 87 -2.57 -1.41 5.16
C ILE A 87 -2.95 -0.07 4.59
N LEU A 88 -2.06 0.49 3.76
CA LEU A 88 -2.28 1.72 3.03
C LEU A 88 -2.59 1.37 1.57
N PHE A 89 -3.79 1.68 1.14
CA PHE A 89 -4.22 1.44 -0.23
C PHE A 89 -4.21 2.75 -1.00
N LEU A 90 -3.44 2.79 -2.09
CA LEU A 90 -3.38 3.95 -2.96
C LEU A 90 -4.32 3.75 -4.13
N GLU A 91 -5.21 4.70 -4.30
CA GLU A 91 -6.24 4.67 -5.34
C GLU A 91 -6.05 5.85 -6.26
N SER A 92 -6.54 5.72 -7.48
CA SER A 92 -6.58 6.81 -8.43
C SER A 92 -7.70 6.56 -9.44
N SER A 93 -8.21 7.63 -10.04
CA SER A 93 -9.25 7.49 -11.07
C SER A 93 -8.70 6.82 -12.31
N ASP A 94 -9.58 6.17 -13.06
CA ASP A 94 -9.18 5.49 -14.30
C ASP A 94 -8.54 6.47 -15.29
N GLU A 95 -9.09 7.66 -15.41
CA GLU A 95 -8.56 8.67 -16.32
C GLU A 95 -7.11 9.05 -15.97
N VAL A 96 -6.84 9.25 -14.70
CA VAL A 96 -5.49 9.60 -14.25
C VAL A 96 -4.54 8.44 -14.45
N LEU A 97 -4.97 7.22 -14.18
CA LEU A 97 -4.14 6.04 -14.38
C LEU A 97 -3.79 5.84 -15.85
N VAL A 98 -4.77 5.97 -16.73
CA VAL A 98 -4.52 5.88 -18.18
C VAL A 98 -3.51 6.93 -18.62
N LYS A 99 -3.68 8.15 -18.15
CA LYS A 99 -2.76 9.25 -18.47
C LYS A 99 -1.33 8.94 -17.99
N ARG A 100 -1.20 8.46 -16.77
CA ARG A 100 0.13 8.12 -16.20
C ARG A 100 0.82 7.03 -17.02
N TYR A 101 0.09 6.01 -17.44
CA TYR A 101 0.66 4.96 -18.27
C TYR A 101 1.10 5.49 -19.63
N LYS A 102 0.33 6.38 -20.23
CA LYS A 102 0.72 7.01 -21.51
C LYS A 102 1.98 7.86 -21.36
N GLU A 103 2.07 8.63 -20.28
CA GLU A 103 3.23 9.48 -20.03
C GLU A 103 4.51 8.68 -19.81
N THR A 104 4.42 7.55 -19.11
CA THR A 104 5.56 6.69 -18.84
C THR A 104 5.82 5.67 -19.92
N ARG A 105 4.94 5.57 -20.91
CA ARG A 105 5.01 4.56 -21.98
C ARG A 105 5.08 3.13 -21.46
N ARG A 106 4.48 2.90 -20.31
CA ARG A 106 4.44 1.56 -19.72
C ARG A 106 3.19 0.83 -20.15
N THR A 107 3.31 -0.51 -20.23
CA THR A 107 2.15 -1.37 -20.44
C THR A 107 1.62 -1.78 -19.08
N HIS A 108 0.30 -1.72 -18.90
CA HIS A 108 -0.29 -2.18 -17.65
C HIS A 108 -0.05 -3.68 -17.49
N PRO A 109 0.32 -4.16 -16.29
CA PRO A 109 0.62 -5.57 -16.07
C PRO A 109 -0.46 -6.55 -16.49
N LEU A 110 -1.72 -6.14 -16.43
CA LEU A 110 -2.86 -6.99 -16.78
C LEU A 110 -3.45 -6.71 -18.16
N ALA A 111 -2.82 -5.84 -18.92
CA ALA A 111 -3.29 -5.49 -20.26
C ALA A 111 -2.69 -6.45 -21.29
N LYS A 112 -3.30 -7.60 -21.48
CA LYS A 112 -2.81 -8.65 -22.38
C LYS A 112 -2.77 -8.21 -23.84
N ASP A 113 -3.67 -7.33 -24.23
CA ASP A 113 -3.76 -6.83 -25.60
C ASP A 113 -3.19 -5.42 -25.75
N GLY A 114 -2.49 -4.94 -24.75
CA GLY A 114 -1.91 -3.59 -24.73
C GLY A 114 -2.91 -2.50 -24.37
N ARG A 115 -4.13 -2.85 -24.04
CA ARG A 115 -5.15 -1.87 -23.65
C ARG A 115 -5.09 -1.57 -22.18
N VAL A 116 -4.58 -0.41 -21.85
CA VAL A 116 -4.38 0.03 -20.45
C VAL A 116 -5.71 0.12 -19.70
N ASP A 117 -6.75 0.62 -20.33
CA ASP A 117 -8.06 0.75 -19.72
C ASP A 117 -8.63 -0.61 -19.26
N ARG A 118 -8.42 -1.65 -20.04
CA ARG A 118 -8.83 -3.00 -19.68
C ARG A 118 -8.02 -3.56 -18.53
N GLY A 119 -6.72 -3.32 -18.53
CA GLY A 119 -5.85 -3.73 -17.44
C GLY A 119 -6.25 -3.09 -16.14
N ILE A 120 -6.57 -1.81 -16.15
CA ILE A 120 -7.02 -1.08 -14.97
C ILE A 120 -8.34 -1.67 -14.44
N GLU A 121 -9.28 -1.95 -15.34
CA GLU A 121 -10.56 -2.54 -14.96
C GLU A 121 -10.38 -3.89 -14.26
N LEU A 122 -9.55 -4.75 -14.84
CA LEU A 122 -9.27 -6.06 -14.27
C LEU A 122 -8.60 -5.95 -12.91
N GLU A 123 -7.62 -5.07 -12.79
CA GLU A 123 -6.93 -4.85 -11.53
C GLU A 123 -7.88 -4.34 -10.45
N ARG A 124 -8.78 -3.43 -10.82
CA ARG A 124 -9.75 -2.89 -9.87
C ARG A 124 -10.67 -3.97 -9.32
N LYS A 125 -11.09 -4.90 -10.16
CA LYS A 125 -11.90 -6.04 -9.72
C LYS A 125 -11.13 -6.93 -8.75
N GLN A 126 -9.88 -7.21 -9.05
CA GLN A 126 -9.06 -8.06 -8.20
C GLN A 126 -8.75 -7.43 -6.85
N LEU A 127 -8.57 -6.11 -6.83
CA LEU A 127 -8.17 -5.41 -5.62
C LEU A 127 -9.35 -4.90 -4.78
N LYS A 128 -10.57 -5.08 -5.26
CA LYS A 128 -11.75 -4.60 -4.53
C LYS A 128 -11.80 -5.13 -3.11
N PHE A 129 -11.54 -6.41 -2.93
CA PHE A 129 -11.53 -7.03 -1.62
C PHE A 129 -10.44 -6.44 -0.72
N LEU A 130 -9.26 -6.25 -1.28
CA LEU A 130 -8.14 -5.69 -0.54
C LEU A 130 -8.42 -4.26 -0.11
N LYS A 131 -9.04 -3.47 -0.98
CA LYS A 131 -9.42 -2.11 -0.66
C LYS A 131 -10.37 -2.07 0.54
N GLN A 132 -11.26 -3.05 0.65
CA GLN A 132 -12.18 -3.14 1.79
C GLN A 132 -11.45 -3.47 3.10
N ARG A 133 -10.30 -4.13 3.03
CA ARG A 133 -9.52 -4.48 4.20
C ARG A 133 -8.47 -3.43 4.57
N ALA A 134 -8.30 -2.40 3.75
CA ALA A 134 -7.30 -1.38 4.00
C ALA A 134 -7.67 -0.53 5.21
N ASP A 135 -6.66 -0.18 5.98
CA ASP A 135 -6.83 0.73 7.11
C ASP A 135 -6.90 2.18 6.65
N TYR A 136 -6.17 2.49 5.59
CA TYR A 136 -6.15 3.83 4.99
C TYR A 136 -6.30 3.71 3.48
N ILE A 137 -7.13 4.56 2.91
CA ILE A 137 -7.28 4.66 1.46
C ILE A 137 -6.97 6.10 1.09
N VAL A 138 -5.96 6.30 0.26
CA VAL A 138 -5.58 7.62 -0.21
C VAL A 138 -5.78 7.70 -1.71
N ASP A 139 -6.62 8.61 -2.15
CA ASP A 139 -6.87 8.86 -3.56
C ASP A 139 -5.85 9.88 -4.06
N THR A 140 -4.98 9.46 -4.96
CA THR A 140 -3.92 10.29 -5.50
C THR A 140 -4.29 10.95 -6.83
N SER A 141 -5.55 10.86 -7.26
CA SER A 141 -5.99 11.38 -8.56
C SER A 141 -5.65 12.84 -8.77
N THR A 142 -5.89 13.66 -7.75
CA THR A 142 -5.68 15.10 -7.85
C THR A 142 -4.56 15.60 -6.95
N LEU A 143 -3.88 14.70 -6.24
CA LEU A 143 -2.85 15.10 -5.30
C LEU A 143 -1.53 15.39 -6.01
N LEU A 144 -0.97 16.54 -5.70
CA LEU A 144 0.41 16.85 -6.04
C LEU A 144 1.32 16.10 -5.05
N THR A 145 2.59 15.99 -5.41
CA THR A 145 3.56 15.26 -4.57
C THR A 145 3.58 15.76 -3.13
N ARG A 146 3.54 17.08 -2.92
CA ARG A 146 3.56 17.64 -1.57
C ARG A 146 2.28 17.33 -0.80
N GLU A 147 1.15 17.25 -1.49
CA GLU A 147 -0.12 16.93 -0.86
C GLU A 147 -0.17 15.47 -0.43
N LEU A 148 0.37 14.59 -1.25
CA LEU A 148 0.53 13.19 -0.89
C LEU A 148 1.42 13.05 0.34
N LYS A 149 2.50 13.79 0.40
CA LYS A 149 3.38 13.80 1.56
C LYS A 149 2.63 14.23 2.82
N GLN A 150 1.81 15.28 2.72
CA GLN A 150 1.02 15.73 3.85
C GLN A 150 0.04 14.67 4.33
N GLU A 151 -0.62 13.97 3.42
CA GLU A 151 -1.53 12.89 3.78
C GLU A 151 -0.80 11.75 4.48
N LEU A 152 0.38 11.39 3.99
CA LEU A 152 1.18 10.35 4.63
C LEU A 152 1.66 10.77 6.00
N GLN A 153 2.03 12.02 6.18
CA GLN A 153 2.43 12.53 7.49
C GLN A 153 1.29 12.45 8.50
N LYS A 154 0.08 12.75 8.08
CA LYS A 154 -1.09 12.61 8.93
C LYS A 154 -1.28 11.17 9.39
N ILE A 155 -1.12 10.23 8.49
CA ILE A 155 -1.23 8.80 8.80
C ILE A 155 -0.16 8.38 9.81
N ILE A 156 1.06 8.86 9.62
CA ILE A 156 2.17 8.56 10.51
C ILE A 156 1.95 9.14 11.90
N LEU A 157 1.45 10.36 11.98
CA LEU A 157 1.24 11.06 13.25
C LEU A 157 -0.04 10.63 13.96
N GLU A 158 -0.97 10.04 13.26
CA GLU A 158 -2.26 9.65 13.78
C GLU A 158 -2.16 8.91 15.11
N ARG A 159 -1.24 7.98 15.21
CA ARG A 159 -1.09 7.17 16.42
C ARG A 159 -0.71 7.97 17.65
N LYS A 160 -0.20 9.18 17.46
CA LYS A 160 0.19 10.02 18.58
C LYS A 160 -0.95 10.89 19.06
N GLU A 161 -1.81 11.29 18.16
CA GLU A 161 -2.81 12.31 18.43
C GLU A 161 -4.23 11.79 18.41
N TYR A 162 -4.43 10.56 17.96
CA TYR A 162 -5.77 9.98 17.81
C TYR A 162 -6.71 10.87 17.04
N ASN A 163 -6.21 11.52 16.04
CA ASN A 163 -7.03 12.42 15.29
C ASN A 163 -7.93 11.64 14.35
N LEU A 164 -9.02 11.13 14.90
CA LEU A 164 -9.92 10.23 14.20
C LEU A 164 -10.53 10.84 12.95
N SER A 165 -10.60 12.16 12.89
CA SER A 165 -11.15 12.82 11.72
C SER A 165 -10.33 12.56 10.47
N LEU A 166 -9.06 12.27 10.62
CA LEU A 166 -8.18 11.96 9.50
C LEU A 166 -8.34 10.54 9.00
N ILE A 167 -8.88 9.68 9.82
CA ILE A 167 -9.09 8.27 9.47
C ILE A 167 -10.22 8.11 8.48
N HIS A 168 -11.00 9.13 8.26
CA HIS A 168 -12.09 9.09 7.30
C HIS A 168 -11.63 8.71 5.89
N ILE A 169 -10.36 8.83 5.62
CA ILE A 169 -9.80 8.40 4.35
C ILE A 169 -10.13 6.94 4.07
N SER A 170 -10.20 6.12 5.10
CA SER A 170 -10.49 4.69 4.98
C SER A 170 -11.96 4.34 5.24
N GLU A 171 -12.76 5.29 5.71
CA GLU A 171 -14.13 5.03 6.10
C GLU A 171 -15.07 4.54 4.99
N PRO A 172 -14.87 4.89 3.72
CA PRO A 172 -15.79 4.43 2.68
C PRO A 172 -16.00 2.93 2.64
N THR A 173 -15.11 2.18 3.24
CA THR A 173 -15.21 0.73 3.25
C THR A 173 -16.23 0.19 4.23
N ARG A 174 -16.78 1.02 5.09
CA ARG A 174 -17.70 0.59 6.13
C ARG A 174 -19.16 0.58 5.70
N HIS A 175 -19.45 0.98 4.51
CA HIS A 175 -20.82 1.10 4.02
C HIS A 175 -21.26 -0.07 3.21
#